data_d0e2fb22b96afbc8d86079586bb668ca
#
_entry.id   d0e2fb22b96afbc8d86079586bb668ca
#
_cell.length_a   1.000
_cell.length_b   1.000
_cell.length_c   1.000
_cell.angle_alpha   90.00
_cell.angle_beta   90.00
_cell.angle_gamma   90.00
#
_symmetry.space_group_name_H-M   'P 1'
#
loop_
_entity.id
_entity.type
_entity.pdbx_description
1 polymer ?
#
loop_
_entity_poly.entity_id
_entity_poly.type
_entity_poly.pdbx_seq_one_letter_code
_entity_poly.pdbx_strand_id
1 'polypeptide(L)'
;MKNIVNKENLTNPERNENPISFDIMRYYYSDGCIIEKQIYIPTEQDILGLKEGEAKDWRNSELKKTDFIVQITDYPNYSDWLTYRENLRNWPETDNFPETKPNAPTEL
;
A
#
# COMPACT_ATOMS: atom_id res chain seq x y z
N MET A 1 3.39 -31.64 19.13
CA MET A 1 3.39 -30.34 18.48
C MET A 1 2.13 -29.58 18.85
N LYS A 2 2.29 -28.31 19.22
CA LYS A 2 1.21 -27.45 19.73
C LYS A 2 0.44 -26.84 18.55
N ASN A 3 -0.85 -27.14 18.42
CA ASN A 3 -1.69 -26.59 17.35
C ASN A 3 -2.83 -25.76 17.93
N ILE A 4 -3.25 -24.75 17.20
CA ILE A 4 -4.43 -23.97 17.56
C ILE A 4 -5.67 -24.79 17.25
N VAL A 5 -6.50 -25.04 18.26
CA VAL A 5 -7.74 -25.81 18.13
C VAL A 5 -8.98 -24.91 18.11
N ASN A 6 -8.86 -23.69 18.61
CA ASN A 6 -9.94 -22.70 18.58
C ASN A 6 -9.37 -21.29 18.77
N LYS A 7 -10.13 -20.27 18.39
CA LYS A 7 -9.77 -18.87 18.60
C LYS A 7 -11.02 -18.03 18.81
N GLU A 8 -10.92 -16.99 19.65
CA GLU A 8 -11.99 -16.04 19.91
C GLU A 8 -11.46 -14.62 19.78
N ASN A 9 -12.28 -13.73 19.25
CA ASN A 9 -12.00 -12.29 19.27
C ASN A 9 -12.71 -11.69 20.48
N LEU A 10 -11.95 -11.23 21.47
CA LEU A 10 -12.49 -10.71 22.72
C LEU A 10 -12.90 -9.24 22.62
N THR A 11 -12.32 -8.50 21.68
CA THR A 11 -12.53 -7.06 21.54
C THR A 11 -13.73 -6.75 20.66
N ASN A 12 -13.85 -7.44 19.52
CA ASN A 12 -14.90 -7.21 18.54
C ASN A 12 -15.31 -8.53 17.89
N PRO A 13 -16.16 -9.34 18.55
CA PRO A 13 -16.58 -10.64 18.02
C PRO A 13 -17.31 -10.58 16.68
N GLU A 14 -17.95 -9.44 16.37
CA GLU A 14 -18.69 -9.22 15.13
C GLU A 14 -18.03 -8.11 14.33
N ARG A 15 -16.80 -8.31 13.94
CA ARG A 15 -15.92 -7.30 13.39
C ARG A 15 -16.33 -6.66 12.05
N ASN A 16 -17.41 -6.97 11.49
CA ASN A 16 -17.79 -6.55 10.14
C ASN A 16 -18.44 -5.17 10.03
N GLU A 17 -18.91 -4.55 11.13
CA GLU A 17 -19.63 -3.28 11.08
C GLU A 17 -18.80 -2.08 11.53
N ASN A 18 -17.98 -2.24 12.55
CA ASN A 18 -17.15 -1.17 13.11
C ASN A 18 -15.73 -1.68 13.32
N PRO A 19 -14.94 -1.82 12.24
CA PRO A 19 -13.58 -2.33 12.36
C PRO A 19 -12.71 -1.38 13.17
N ILE A 20 -11.90 -1.92 14.06
CA ILE A 20 -10.90 -1.19 14.83
C ILE A 20 -9.50 -1.60 14.36
N SER A 21 -8.51 -0.77 14.68
CA SER A 21 -7.13 -0.97 14.21
C SER A 21 -6.46 -2.21 14.81
N PHE A 22 -6.97 -2.70 15.92
CA PHE A 22 -6.45 -3.92 16.54
C PHE A 22 -7.54 -4.62 17.33
N ASP A 23 -7.36 -5.92 17.51
CA ASP A 23 -8.23 -6.76 18.32
C ASP A 23 -7.40 -7.56 19.31
N ILE A 24 -8.05 -8.01 20.40
CA ILE A 24 -7.45 -8.95 21.32
C ILE A 24 -7.99 -10.32 20.98
N MET A 25 -7.09 -11.22 20.59
CA MET A 25 -7.44 -12.59 20.20
C MET A 25 -7.00 -13.57 21.28
N ARG A 26 -7.88 -14.50 21.61
CA ARG A 26 -7.57 -15.62 22.50
C ARG A 26 -7.42 -16.88 21.67
N TYR A 27 -6.29 -17.54 21.82
CA TYR A 27 -5.99 -18.79 21.10
C TYR A 27 -5.97 -19.96 22.07
N TYR A 28 -6.68 -21.01 21.73
CA TYR A 28 -6.72 -22.26 22.48
C TYR A 28 -5.87 -23.29 21.75
N TYR A 29 -4.93 -23.87 22.47
CA TYR A 29 -3.99 -24.82 21.89
C TYR A 29 -4.31 -26.27 22.31
N SER A 30 -3.84 -27.23 21.52
CA SER A 30 -4.12 -28.65 21.72
C SER A 30 -3.55 -29.22 23.02
N ASP A 31 -2.56 -28.57 23.61
CA ASP A 31 -1.96 -28.96 24.89
C ASP A 31 -2.67 -28.35 26.13
N GLY A 32 -3.76 -27.63 25.92
CA GLY A 32 -4.50 -26.97 26.97
C GLY A 32 -4.07 -25.53 27.28
N CYS A 33 -3.05 -25.02 26.60
CA CYS A 33 -2.61 -23.63 26.77
C CYS A 33 -3.60 -22.66 26.17
N ILE A 34 -3.76 -21.49 26.81
CA ILE A 34 -4.58 -20.38 26.33
C ILE A 34 -3.68 -19.16 26.27
N ILE A 35 -3.58 -18.53 25.11
CA ILE A 35 -2.75 -17.35 24.91
C ILE A 35 -3.60 -16.22 24.34
N GLU A 36 -3.52 -15.05 24.95
CA GLU A 36 -4.16 -13.83 24.46
C GLU A 36 -3.12 -12.94 23.79
N LYS A 37 -3.42 -12.45 22.60
CA LYS A 37 -2.53 -11.56 21.83
C LYS A 37 -3.32 -10.38 21.28
N GLN A 38 -2.68 -9.21 21.30
CA GLN A 38 -3.17 -8.05 20.59
C GLN A 38 -2.71 -8.16 19.14
N ILE A 39 -3.65 -8.16 18.21
CA ILE A 39 -3.38 -8.32 16.78
C ILE A 39 -3.84 -7.06 16.06
N TYR A 40 -2.93 -6.43 15.28
CA TYR A 40 -3.28 -5.34 14.40
C TYR A 40 -4.05 -5.89 13.20
N ILE A 41 -5.26 -5.36 13.00
CA ILE A 41 -6.08 -5.72 11.84
C ILE A 41 -6.42 -4.43 11.11
N PRO A 42 -5.82 -4.20 9.91
CA PRO A 42 -6.01 -2.96 9.18
C PRO A 42 -7.44 -2.82 8.66
N THR A 43 -7.97 -1.60 8.74
CA THR A 43 -9.24 -1.23 8.10
C THR A 43 -9.01 -1.02 6.61
N GLU A 44 -10.09 -0.88 5.83
CA GLU A 44 -9.99 -0.55 4.41
C GLU A 44 -9.26 0.79 4.20
N GLN A 45 -9.49 1.77 5.08
CA GLN A 45 -8.78 3.05 5.02
C GLN A 45 -7.29 2.92 5.32
N ASP A 46 -6.92 2.06 6.27
CA ASP A 46 -5.52 1.79 6.57
C ASP A 46 -4.82 1.16 5.37
N ILE A 47 -5.46 0.20 4.72
CA ILE A 47 -4.93 -0.47 3.53
C ILE A 47 -4.79 0.53 2.38
N LEU A 48 -5.79 1.39 2.17
CA LEU A 48 -5.75 2.42 1.14
C LEU A 48 -4.60 3.41 1.40
N GLY A 49 -4.43 3.84 2.65
CA GLY A 49 -3.33 4.73 3.03
C GLY A 49 -1.96 4.12 2.74
N LEU A 50 -1.78 2.83 3.00
CA LEU A 50 -0.54 2.12 2.67
C LEU A 50 -0.30 2.07 1.15
N LYS A 51 -1.33 1.77 0.37
CA LYS A 51 -1.26 1.76 -1.10
C LYS A 51 -0.90 3.13 -1.66
N GLU A 52 -1.52 4.18 -1.13
CA GLU A 52 -1.22 5.56 -1.54
C GLU A 52 0.22 5.94 -1.21
N GLY A 53 0.70 5.57 -0.03
CA GLY A 53 2.08 5.80 0.39
C GLY A 53 3.09 5.11 -0.52
N GLU A 54 2.86 3.83 -0.82
CA GLU A 54 3.69 3.06 -1.74
C GLU A 54 3.68 3.65 -3.15
N ALA A 55 2.50 4.08 -3.62
CA ALA A 55 2.35 4.70 -4.94
C ALA A 55 3.11 6.02 -5.02
N LYS A 56 3.06 6.85 -3.98
CA LYS A 56 3.82 8.11 -3.93
C LYS A 56 5.33 7.86 -3.88
N ASP A 57 5.78 6.85 -3.16
CA ASP A 57 7.18 6.48 -3.11
C ASP A 57 7.68 6.01 -4.48
N TRP A 58 6.90 5.19 -5.17
CA TRP A 58 7.20 4.77 -6.53
C TRP A 58 7.28 5.98 -7.47
N ARG A 59 6.29 6.87 -7.41
CA ARG A 59 6.27 8.11 -8.22
C ARG A 59 7.52 8.95 -7.98
N ASN A 60 7.88 9.15 -6.72
CA ASN A 60 9.07 9.93 -6.36
C ASN A 60 10.35 9.29 -6.89
N SER A 61 10.43 7.96 -6.85
CA SER A 61 11.54 7.21 -7.42
C SER A 61 11.63 7.39 -8.94
N GLU A 62 10.49 7.36 -9.64
CA GLU A 62 10.44 7.57 -11.08
C GLU A 62 10.85 9.01 -11.45
N LEU A 63 10.39 10.00 -10.70
CA LEU A 63 10.78 11.39 -10.92
C LEU A 63 12.29 11.58 -10.73
N LYS A 64 12.84 11.01 -9.67
CA LYS A 64 14.28 11.08 -9.38
C LYS A 64 15.10 10.40 -10.47
N LYS A 65 14.64 9.22 -10.92
CA LYS A 65 15.30 8.42 -11.96
C LYS A 65 15.33 9.13 -13.31
N THR A 66 14.34 9.97 -13.60
CA THR A 66 14.19 10.68 -14.86
C THR A 66 14.62 12.16 -14.82
N ASP A 67 15.08 12.65 -13.67
CA ASP A 67 15.49 14.05 -13.51
C ASP A 67 16.58 14.48 -14.51
N PHE A 68 17.51 13.57 -14.84
CA PHE A 68 18.59 13.88 -15.78
C PHE A 68 18.08 14.20 -17.19
N ILE A 69 16.93 13.64 -17.58
CA ILE A 69 16.35 13.83 -18.92
C ILE A 69 15.99 15.29 -19.15
N VAL A 70 15.51 15.98 -18.10
CA VAL A 70 15.11 17.40 -18.19
C VAL A 70 16.24 18.29 -18.69
N GLN A 71 17.49 17.92 -18.37
CA GLN A 71 18.68 18.68 -18.75
C GLN A 71 19.24 18.32 -20.13
N ILE A 72 18.74 17.23 -20.74
CA ILE A 72 19.21 16.72 -22.02
C ILE A 72 18.10 16.92 -23.06
N THR A 73 18.07 18.11 -23.66
CA THR A 73 16.96 18.50 -24.57
C THR A 73 16.90 17.68 -25.85
N ASP A 74 17.98 17.02 -26.22
CA ASP A 74 18.06 16.13 -27.39
C ASP A 74 17.89 14.64 -27.01
N TYR A 75 17.48 14.36 -25.77
CA TYR A 75 17.21 12.99 -25.34
C TYR A 75 16.08 12.37 -26.17
N PRO A 76 16.21 11.10 -26.61
CA PRO A 76 15.15 10.45 -27.38
C PRO A 76 13.78 10.52 -26.68
N ASN A 77 12.76 10.96 -27.43
CA ASN A 77 11.40 11.14 -26.89
C ASN A 77 11.31 12.17 -25.76
N TYR A 78 12.14 13.20 -25.80
CA TYR A 78 12.24 14.21 -24.76
C TYR A 78 10.88 14.79 -24.33
N SER A 79 10.05 15.22 -25.29
CA SER A 79 8.74 15.80 -24.96
C SER A 79 7.78 14.76 -24.35
N ASP A 80 7.86 13.52 -24.77
CA ASP A 80 7.05 12.44 -24.18
C ASP A 80 7.48 12.15 -22.74
N TRP A 81 8.78 12.20 -22.45
CA TRP A 81 9.29 12.07 -21.09
C TRP A 81 8.86 13.22 -20.20
N LEU A 82 8.83 14.45 -20.71
CA LEU A 82 8.32 15.60 -19.94
C LEU A 82 6.83 15.43 -19.62
N THR A 83 6.04 14.95 -20.58
CA THR A 83 4.63 14.65 -20.38
C THR A 83 4.42 13.56 -19.32
N TYR A 84 5.23 12.50 -19.39
CA TYR A 84 5.21 11.42 -18.40
C TYR A 84 5.50 11.96 -16.99
N ARG A 85 6.53 12.81 -16.86
CA ARG A 85 6.88 13.42 -15.57
C ARG A 85 5.75 14.30 -15.03
N GLU A 86 5.06 15.04 -15.87
CA GLU A 86 3.91 15.84 -15.49
C GLU A 86 2.76 14.94 -15.02
N ASN A 87 2.50 13.86 -15.74
CA ASN A 87 1.49 12.88 -15.34
C ASN A 87 1.81 12.25 -13.98
N LEU A 88 3.08 11.98 -13.70
CA LEU A 88 3.51 11.49 -12.39
C LEU A 88 3.21 12.48 -11.28
N ARG A 89 3.48 13.77 -11.49
CA ARG A 89 3.22 14.82 -10.49
C ARG A 89 1.73 14.96 -10.22
N ASN A 90 0.89 14.86 -11.25
CA ASN A 90 -0.55 15.04 -11.14
C ASN A 90 -1.28 13.77 -10.74
N TRP A 91 -0.63 12.62 -10.81
CA TRP A 91 -1.25 11.31 -10.56
C TRP A 91 -2.02 11.22 -9.24
N PRO A 92 -1.51 11.70 -8.09
CA PRO A 92 -2.25 11.62 -6.83
C PRO A 92 -3.58 12.37 -6.83
N GLU A 93 -3.79 13.30 -7.76
CA GLU A 93 -5.02 14.07 -7.88
C GLU A 93 -6.01 13.46 -8.87
N THR A 94 -5.64 12.35 -9.51
CA THR A 94 -6.50 11.67 -10.48
C THR A 94 -7.32 10.58 -9.83
N ASP A 95 -8.43 10.21 -10.47
CA ASP A 95 -9.30 9.12 -10.02
C ASP A 95 -8.63 7.75 -10.14
N ASN A 96 -7.58 7.65 -10.94
CA ASN A 96 -6.82 6.42 -11.16
C ASN A 96 -5.81 6.11 -10.05
N PHE A 97 -5.51 7.08 -9.21
CA PHE A 97 -4.56 6.91 -8.11
C PHE A 97 -5.21 6.12 -6.96
N PRO A 98 -4.52 5.19 -6.32
CA PRO A 98 -3.17 4.68 -6.59
C PRO A 98 -3.13 3.44 -7.50
N GLU A 99 -4.25 3.06 -8.10
CA GLU A 99 -4.42 1.76 -8.77
C GLU A 99 -3.73 1.68 -10.13
N THR A 100 -3.82 2.74 -10.94
CA THR A 100 -3.30 2.75 -12.31
C THR A 100 -2.14 3.72 -12.45
N LYS A 101 -0.94 3.19 -12.63
CA LYS A 101 0.28 3.99 -12.79
C LYS A 101 0.34 4.63 -14.17
N PRO A 102 0.89 5.88 -14.29
CA PRO A 102 1.22 6.45 -15.60
C PRO A 102 2.22 5.56 -16.36
N ASN A 103 2.14 5.57 -17.67
CA ASN A 103 2.99 4.76 -18.54
C ASN A 103 4.18 5.59 -19.06
N ALA A 104 5.39 5.04 -18.91
CA ALA A 104 6.58 5.64 -19.48
C ALA A 104 6.55 5.52 -21.02
N PRO A 105 7.15 6.50 -21.76
CA PRO A 105 7.19 6.45 -23.22
C PRO A 105 8.02 5.27 -23.74
N THR A 106 9.11 4.96 -23.07
CA THR A 106 10.03 3.85 -23.42
C THR A 106 10.69 3.36 -22.14
N GLU A 107 11.51 2.32 -22.25
CA GLU A 107 12.39 1.90 -21.16
C GLU A 107 13.63 2.81 -21.11
N LEU A 108 14.10 3.03 -19.89
CA LEU A 108 15.35 3.78 -19.68
C LEU A 108 16.58 2.95 -20.03
#